data_bffd0cb3a6379f5be9592e36b7641b39
#
_entry.id   bffd0cb3a6379f5be9592e36b7641b39
#
_cell.length_a   1.000
_cell.length_b   1.000
_cell.length_c   1.000
_cell.angle_alpha   90.00
_cell.angle_beta   90.00
_cell.angle_gamma   90.00
#
_symmetry.space_group_name_H-M   'P 1'
#
loop_
_entity.id
_entity.type
_entity.pdbx_description
1 polymer ?
#
loop_
_entity_poly.entity_id
_entity_poly.type
_entity_poly.pdbx_seq_one_letter_code
_entity_poly.pdbx_strand_id
1 'polypeptide(L)'
;MREQLAKAFHETQSFKWDPQGGFKLASGLTSPFYVDCRALMAHPGARRLVGQLAYEALRGVEVQCLGGLEIGAISIATTISDYAFTAQPARDWRTFVVRKQAKDHGLGKLIEGAYKAGERALIVDDVLT
;
A
#
# COMPACT_ATOMS: atom_id res chain seq x y z
N MET A 1 -1.61 1.34 18.61
CA MET A 1 -1.36 1.09 17.17
C MET A 1 -1.26 2.35 16.32
N ARG A 2 -2.31 3.17 16.26
CA ARG A 2 -2.28 4.43 15.47
C ARG A 2 -1.16 5.38 15.91
N GLU A 3 -0.99 5.55 17.20
CA GLU A 3 0.11 6.36 17.77
C GLU A 3 1.48 5.79 17.42
N GLN A 4 1.63 4.46 17.45
CA GLN A 4 2.86 3.81 17.04
C GLN A 4 3.17 4.02 15.56
N LEU A 5 2.15 4.00 14.70
CA LEU A 5 2.32 4.30 13.28
C LEU A 5 2.69 5.77 13.06
N ALA A 6 2.04 6.71 13.78
CA ALA A 6 2.40 8.12 13.72
C ALA A 6 3.85 8.37 14.15
N LYS A 7 4.28 7.68 15.22
CA LYS A 7 5.68 7.71 15.66
C LYS A 7 6.62 7.14 14.59
N ALA A 8 6.25 6.03 13.95
CA ALA A 8 7.04 5.44 12.88
C ALA A 8 7.20 6.38 11.68
N PHE A 9 6.17 7.14 11.29
CA PHE A 9 6.28 8.17 10.25
C PHE A 9 7.32 9.24 10.60
N HIS A 10 7.38 9.64 11.86
CA HIS A 10 8.36 10.61 12.32
C HIS A 10 9.79 10.01 12.38
N GLU A 11 9.95 8.84 12.97
CA GLU A 11 11.25 8.17 13.13
C GLU A 11 11.90 7.78 11.79
N THR A 12 11.09 7.40 10.82
CA THR A 12 11.56 7.05 9.45
C THR A 12 11.69 8.25 8.54
N GLN A 13 11.39 9.46 9.04
CA GLN A 13 11.36 10.69 8.25
C GLN A 13 10.45 10.61 7.02
N SER A 14 9.41 9.79 7.11
CA SER A 14 8.42 9.58 6.05
C SER A 14 7.33 10.63 6.04
N PHE A 15 7.24 11.45 7.08
CA PHE A 15 6.40 12.63 7.15
C PHE A 15 7.28 13.88 7.18
N LYS A 16 7.04 14.79 6.25
CA LYS A 16 7.77 16.06 6.14
C LYS A 16 6.79 17.22 6.28
N TRP A 17 7.19 18.24 7.00
CA TRP A 17 6.42 19.44 7.23
C TRP A 17 7.26 20.68 6.88
N ASP A 18 6.75 21.49 5.98
CA ASP A 18 7.33 22.79 5.61
C ASP A 18 6.19 23.79 5.33
N PRO A 19 5.77 24.58 6.34
CA PRO A 19 4.66 25.51 6.17
C PRO A 19 5.01 26.74 5.32
N GLN A 20 6.29 27.02 5.10
CA GLN A 20 6.74 28.19 4.33
C GLN A 20 7.02 27.86 2.86
N GLY A 21 7.88 26.87 2.58
CA GLY A 21 8.23 26.45 1.23
C GLY A 21 7.23 25.50 0.61
N GLY A 22 6.71 24.58 1.41
CA GLY A 22 5.78 23.54 0.99
C GLY A 22 6.40 22.53 0.03
N PHE A 23 5.59 21.56 -0.37
CA PHE A 23 5.96 20.50 -1.31
C PHE A 23 5.05 20.55 -2.54
N LYS A 24 5.66 20.61 -3.73
CA LYS A 24 4.92 20.60 -4.98
C LYS A 24 4.45 19.18 -5.29
N LEU A 25 3.14 19.00 -5.38
CA LEU A 25 2.51 17.73 -5.71
C LEU A 25 2.46 17.52 -7.24
N ALA A 26 2.25 16.27 -7.67
CA ALA A 26 2.08 15.93 -9.08
C ALA A 26 0.90 16.66 -9.75
N SER A 27 -0.13 17.01 -8.96
CA SER A 27 -1.27 17.82 -9.38
C SER A 27 -0.93 19.29 -9.71
N GLY A 28 0.30 19.74 -9.36
CA GLY A 28 0.74 21.14 -9.44
C GLY A 28 0.40 21.99 -8.22
N LEU A 29 -0.36 21.47 -7.28
CA LEU A 29 -0.67 22.12 -6.01
C LEU A 29 0.54 22.05 -5.06
N THR A 30 0.63 23.03 -4.16
CA THR A 30 1.63 23.03 -3.09
C THR A 30 0.97 22.64 -1.76
N SER A 31 1.57 21.67 -1.07
CA SER A 31 1.13 21.20 0.24
C SER A 31 2.15 21.56 1.31
N PRO A 32 1.76 21.97 2.53
CA PRO A 32 2.69 22.19 3.61
C PRO A 32 3.25 20.90 4.19
N PHE A 33 2.74 19.74 3.79
CA PHE A 33 3.24 18.43 4.22
C PHE A 33 3.39 17.48 3.05
N TYR A 34 4.25 16.50 3.25
CA TYR A 34 4.48 15.39 2.32
C TYR A 34 4.60 14.08 3.09
N VAL A 35 3.88 13.06 2.63
CA VAL A 35 3.92 11.71 3.20
C VAL A 35 4.57 10.77 2.19
N ASP A 36 5.68 10.14 2.59
CA ASP A 36 6.39 9.16 1.78
C ASP A 36 6.15 7.75 2.32
N CYS A 37 5.09 7.11 1.82
CA CYS A 37 4.75 5.76 2.22
C CYS A 37 5.82 4.73 1.81
N ARG A 38 6.54 4.95 0.72
CA ARG A 38 7.61 4.04 0.29
C ARG A 38 8.79 4.07 1.26
N ALA A 39 9.16 5.24 1.76
CA ALA A 39 10.17 5.36 2.81
C ALA A 39 9.72 4.64 4.09
N LEU A 40 8.48 4.84 4.52
CA LEU A 40 7.89 4.13 5.66
C LEU A 40 7.95 2.60 5.46
N MET A 41 7.51 2.13 4.31
CA MET A 41 7.42 0.71 3.97
C MET A 41 8.81 0.05 3.80
N ALA A 42 9.89 0.81 3.72
CA ALA A 42 11.24 0.27 3.74
C ALA A 42 11.63 -0.30 5.12
N HIS A 43 10.95 0.11 6.19
CA HIS A 43 11.25 -0.30 7.56
C HIS A 43 10.36 -1.46 8.03
N PRO A 44 10.92 -2.62 8.43
CA PRO A 44 10.12 -3.82 8.74
C PRO A 44 9.17 -3.62 9.92
N GLY A 45 9.57 -2.87 10.94
CA GLY A 45 8.70 -2.56 12.08
C GLY A 45 7.48 -1.74 11.68
N ALA A 46 7.66 -0.73 10.82
CA ALA A 46 6.58 0.09 10.29
C ALA A 46 5.65 -0.72 9.36
N ARG A 47 6.23 -1.58 8.49
CA ARG A 47 5.43 -2.50 7.67
C ARG A 47 4.51 -3.37 8.50
N ARG A 48 5.02 -3.94 9.60
CA ARG A 48 4.20 -4.77 10.49
C ARG A 48 3.01 -4.00 11.04
N LEU A 49 3.21 -2.75 11.46
CA LEU A 49 2.11 -1.89 11.94
C LEU A 49 1.09 -1.59 10.84
N VAL A 50 1.55 -1.32 9.62
CA VAL A 50 0.67 -1.12 8.45
C VAL A 50 -0.15 -2.37 8.18
N GLY A 51 0.48 -3.55 8.13
CA GLY A 51 -0.21 -4.82 7.92
C GLY A 51 -1.28 -5.08 8.99
N GLN A 52 -0.95 -4.85 10.25
CA GLN A 52 -1.87 -5.02 11.37
C GLN A 52 -3.06 -4.07 11.29
N LEU A 53 -2.82 -2.77 11.08
CA LEU A 53 -3.88 -1.76 10.99
C LEU A 53 -4.80 -2.00 9.79
N ALA A 54 -4.23 -2.37 8.65
CA ALA A 54 -5.00 -2.70 7.47
C ALA A 54 -5.87 -3.96 7.70
N TYR A 55 -5.31 -5.00 8.29
CA TYR A 55 -6.05 -6.21 8.63
C TYR A 55 -7.25 -5.90 9.55
N GLU A 56 -7.04 -5.08 10.59
CA GLU A 56 -8.12 -4.65 11.50
C GLU A 56 -9.20 -3.85 10.77
N ALA A 57 -8.79 -2.93 9.90
CA ALA A 57 -9.72 -2.11 9.11
C ALA A 57 -10.54 -2.94 8.12
N LEU A 58 -9.99 -4.06 7.65
CA LEU A 58 -10.61 -4.92 6.65
C LEU A 58 -11.38 -6.11 7.23
N ARG A 59 -11.55 -6.20 8.55
CA ARG A 59 -12.21 -7.35 9.19
C ARG A 59 -13.58 -7.70 8.62
N GLY A 60 -14.38 -6.72 8.27
CA GLY A 60 -15.73 -6.89 7.71
C GLY A 60 -15.77 -6.85 6.18
N VAL A 61 -14.63 -6.80 5.51
CA VAL A 61 -14.56 -6.67 4.06
C VAL A 61 -14.29 -8.04 3.43
N GLU A 62 -15.19 -8.46 2.55
CA GLU A 62 -15.08 -9.72 1.82
C GLU A 62 -14.36 -9.47 0.48
N VAL A 63 -13.08 -9.82 0.44
CA VAL A 63 -12.23 -9.78 -0.75
C VAL A 63 -11.39 -11.05 -0.87
N GLN A 64 -11.01 -11.41 -2.07
CA GLN A 64 -10.21 -12.59 -2.37
C GLN A 64 -8.77 -12.22 -2.76
N CYS A 65 -8.58 -11.00 -3.25
CA CYS A 65 -7.26 -10.51 -3.63
C CYS A 65 -7.13 -9.01 -3.40
N LEU A 66 -5.90 -8.56 -3.32
CA LEU A 66 -5.59 -7.14 -3.17
C LEU A 66 -4.35 -6.75 -3.97
N GLY A 67 -4.33 -5.53 -4.46
CA GLY A 67 -3.24 -5.04 -5.29
C GLY A 67 -3.49 -3.62 -5.78
N GLY A 68 -2.70 -3.17 -6.71
CA GLY A 68 -2.81 -1.83 -7.28
C GLY A 68 -1.68 -1.52 -8.25
N LEU A 69 -1.53 -0.24 -8.58
CA LEU A 69 -0.51 0.21 -9.53
C LEU A 69 0.93 0.03 -9.01
N GLU A 70 1.81 -0.44 -9.88
CA GLU A 70 3.24 -0.41 -9.61
C GLU A 70 3.71 1.04 -9.40
N ILE A 71 4.70 1.32 -8.56
CA ILE A 71 5.44 0.39 -7.72
C ILE A 71 4.94 0.42 -6.27
N GLY A 72 4.28 1.50 -5.85
CA GLY A 72 3.89 1.76 -4.45
C GLY A 72 2.93 0.73 -3.86
N ALA A 73 1.98 0.25 -4.66
CA ALA A 73 1.01 -0.73 -4.21
C ALA A 73 1.62 -2.10 -3.87
N ILE A 74 2.76 -2.46 -4.45
CA ILE A 74 3.35 -3.80 -4.30
C ILE A 74 3.69 -4.10 -2.84
N SER A 75 4.46 -3.22 -2.21
CA SER A 75 4.88 -3.42 -0.81
C SER A 75 3.70 -3.41 0.16
N ILE A 76 2.72 -2.54 -0.07
CA ILE A 76 1.51 -2.43 0.76
C ILE A 76 0.68 -3.71 0.65
N ALA A 77 0.36 -4.14 -0.58
CA ALA A 77 -0.43 -5.33 -0.82
C ALA A 77 0.22 -6.59 -0.21
N THR A 78 1.50 -6.79 -0.47
CA THR A 78 2.26 -7.93 0.06
C THR A 78 2.27 -7.91 1.60
N THR A 79 2.51 -6.76 2.20
CA THR A 79 2.54 -6.61 3.66
C THR A 79 1.19 -6.96 4.30
N ILE A 80 0.09 -6.50 3.70
CA ILE A 80 -1.27 -6.80 4.21
C ILE A 80 -1.57 -8.29 4.05
N SER A 81 -1.25 -8.87 2.92
CA SER A 81 -1.44 -10.29 2.64
C SER A 81 -0.66 -11.17 3.62
N ASP A 82 0.63 -10.91 3.82
CA ASP A 82 1.48 -11.66 4.73
C ASP A 82 0.98 -11.59 6.19
N TYR A 83 0.60 -10.39 6.63
CA TYR A 83 0.05 -10.22 7.97
C TYR A 83 -1.26 -10.99 8.13
N ALA A 84 -2.18 -10.86 7.17
CA ALA A 84 -3.49 -11.50 7.19
C ALA A 84 -3.39 -13.03 7.21
N PHE A 85 -2.42 -13.59 6.50
CA PHE A 85 -2.20 -15.04 6.45
C PHE A 85 -1.78 -15.63 7.81
N THR A 86 -1.06 -14.86 8.62
CA THR A 86 -0.61 -15.29 9.96
C THR A 86 -1.50 -14.82 11.10
N ALA A 87 -2.48 -13.97 10.81
CA ALA A 87 -3.41 -13.42 11.80
C ALA A 87 -4.49 -14.42 12.21
N GLN A 88 -5.27 -14.05 13.22
CA GLN A 88 -6.42 -14.84 13.69
C GLN A 88 -7.70 -14.00 13.64
N PRO A 89 -8.71 -14.41 12.86
CA PRO A 89 -8.70 -15.52 11.90
C PRO A 89 -7.80 -15.25 10.69
N ALA A 90 -7.15 -16.28 10.18
CA ALA A 90 -6.30 -16.16 9.01
C ALA A 90 -7.12 -15.82 7.75
N ARG A 91 -6.51 -15.03 6.86
CA ARG A 91 -7.07 -14.69 5.54
C ARG A 91 -6.07 -15.02 4.46
N ASP A 92 -6.49 -15.74 3.45
CA ASP A 92 -5.68 -16.05 2.26
C ASP A 92 -5.97 -15.01 1.16
N TRP A 93 -5.52 -13.79 1.39
CA TRP A 93 -5.66 -12.70 0.42
C TRP A 93 -4.50 -12.72 -0.55
N ARG A 94 -4.74 -13.20 -1.76
CA ARG A 94 -3.75 -13.23 -2.83
C ARG A 94 -3.46 -11.82 -3.35
N THR A 95 -2.29 -11.62 -3.96
CA THR A 95 -1.89 -10.29 -4.43
C THR A 95 -1.76 -10.25 -5.95
N PHE A 96 -1.97 -9.06 -6.50
CA PHE A 96 -1.73 -8.75 -7.90
C PHE A 96 -1.12 -7.35 -8.02
N VAL A 97 -0.51 -7.07 -9.16
CA VAL A 97 0.01 -5.74 -9.50
C VAL A 97 -0.48 -5.32 -10.87
N VAL A 98 -0.87 -4.06 -10.99
CA VAL A 98 -1.23 -3.44 -12.26
C VAL A 98 -0.02 -2.68 -12.77
N ARG A 99 0.43 -3.01 -13.96
CA ARG A 99 1.54 -2.34 -14.62
C ARG A 99 1.08 -1.01 -15.22
N LYS A 100 1.96 -0.02 -15.25
CA LYS A 100 1.67 1.26 -15.91
C LYS A 100 1.56 1.10 -17.43
N GLN A 101 2.30 0.14 -17.99
CA GLN A 101 2.28 -0.21 -19.40
C GLN A 101 2.27 -1.73 -19.56
N ALA A 102 1.55 -2.23 -20.55
CA ALA A 102 1.60 -3.64 -20.90
C ALA A 102 3.02 -4.06 -21.28
N LYS A 103 3.37 -5.33 -20.99
CA LYS A 103 4.64 -5.90 -21.42
C LYS A 103 4.74 -5.94 -22.94
N ASP A 104 5.89 -5.53 -23.48
CA ASP A 104 6.22 -5.69 -24.91
C ASP A 104 6.52 -7.14 -25.28
N HIS A 105 6.76 -8.01 -24.30
CA HIS A 105 7.13 -9.41 -24.47
C HIS A 105 6.20 -10.35 -23.69
N GLY A 106 6.15 -11.61 -24.10
CA GLY A 106 5.33 -12.63 -23.47
C GLY A 106 3.85 -12.43 -23.77
N LEU A 107 2.97 -12.58 -22.77
CA LEU A 107 1.52 -12.51 -22.95
C LEU A 107 0.97 -11.07 -23.00
N GLY A 108 1.82 -10.04 -22.94
CA GLY A 108 1.40 -8.62 -22.96
C GLY A 108 0.45 -8.22 -21.83
N LYS A 109 0.52 -8.91 -20.68
CA LYS A 109 -0.40 -8.68 -19.57
C LYS A 109 -0.16 -7.34 -18.91
N LEU A 110 -1.25 -6.61 -18.65
CA LEU A 110 -1.25 -5.41 -17.84
C LEU A 110 -1.29 -5.73 -16.34
N ILE A 111 -1.94 -6.82 -15.95
CA ILE A 111 -2.09 -7.25 -14.56
C ILE A 111 -1.35 -8.56 -14.37
N GLU A 112 -0.50 -8.62 -13.35
CA GLU A 112 0.27 -9.81 -12.98
C GLU A 112 -0.03 -10.20 -11.54
N GLY A 113 -0.03 -11.50 -11.24
CA GLY A 113 -0.26 -12.04 -9.91
C GLY A 113 -1.40 -13.05 -9.85
N ALA A 114 -1.95 -13.22 -8.66
CA ALA A 114 -2.94 -14.25 -8.36
C ALA A 114 -4.34 -13.65 -8.20
N TYR A 115 -5.03 -13.45 -9.29
CA TYR A 115 -6.42 -12.99 -9.33
C TYR A 115 -7.24 -13.87 -10.29
N LYS A 116 -8.57 -13.86 -10.10
CA LYS A 116 -9.49 -14.58 -10.98
C LYS A 116 -10.67 -13.66 -11.35
N ALA A 117 -11.18 -13.81 -12.57
CA ALA A 117 -12.37 -13.10 -13.01
C ALA A 117 -13.56 -13.38 -12.08
N GLY A 118 -14.33 -12.35 -11.76
CA GLY A 118 -15.48 -12.43 -10.88
C GLY A 118 -15.18 -12.32 -9.39
N GLU A 119 -13.91 -12.32 -8.98
CA GLU A 119 -13.52 -12.11 -7.59
C GLU A 119 -13.62 -10.63 -7.19
N ARG A 120 -13.87 -10.41 -5.91
CA ARG A 120 -13.78 -9.07 -5.31
C ARG A 120 -12.31 -8.76 -5.02
N ALA A 121 -11.85 -7.62 -5.52
CA ALA A 121 -10.50 -7.14 -5.32
C ALA A 121 -10.50 -5.84 -4.50
N LEU A 122 -9.56 -5.73 -3.58
CA LEU A 122 -9.25 -4.49 -2.90
C LEU A 122 -8.11 -3.78 -3.63
N ILE A 123 -8.32 -2.52 -3.95
CA ILE A 123 -7.26 -1.68 -4.52
C ILE A 123 -6.56 -0.92 -3.39
N VAL A 124 -5.24 -0.97 -3.41
CA VAL A 124 -4.36 -0.23 -2.49
C VAL A 124 -3.43 0.68 -3.29
N ASP A 125 -3.09 1.81 -2.70
CA ASP A 125 -2.14 2.76 -3.28
C ASP A 125 -1.35 3.45 -2.16
N ASP A 126 -0.15 3.93 -2.49
CA ASP A 126 0.70 4.72 -1.60
C ASP A 126 0.42 6.23 -1.71
N VAL A 127 -0.34 6.65 -2.69
CA VAL A 127 -0.67 8.05 -2.96
C VAL A 127 -2.18 8.24 -3.08
N LEU A 128 -2.71 9.21 -2.34
CA LEU A 128 -4.07 9.69 -2.46
C LEU A 128 -4.03 11.16 -2.88
N THR A 129 -4.62 11.46 -4.02
CA THR A 129 -4.74 12.83 -4.56
C THR A 129 -6.18 13.33 -4.56
#